data_0f4f2f848f958426e9890538f86742ab
#
_entry.id   0f4f2f848f958426e9890538f86742ab
#
_cell.length_a   1.000
_cell.length_b   1.000
_cell.length_c   1.000
_cell.angle_alpha   90.00
_cell.angle_beta   90.00
_cell.angle_gamma   90.00
#
_symmetry.space_group_name_H-M   'P 1'
#
loop_
_entity.id
_entity.type
_entity.pdbx_description
1 polymer ?
#
loop_
_entity_poly.entity_id
_entity_poly.type
_entity_poly.pdbx_seq_one_letter_code
_entity_poly.pdbx_strand_id
1 'polypeptide(L)'
;LDVFEVPYASQADLKVYRVRYASEADLRIHWMRYQSQARGDALWWRAPYASQAQVKIHYVKYASQADLKVYEAEYASQAGWNGAPRGLGMR
;
A
#
# COMPACT_ATOMS: atom_id res chain seq x y z
N LEU A 1 -1.47 -7.75 -2.86
CA LEU A 1 -1.79 -7.44 -1.47
C LEU A 1 -3.20 -6.88 -1.36
N ASP A 2 -4.03 -7.49 -0.56
CA ASP A 2 -5.41 -7.06 -0.35
C ASP A 2 -5.42 -6.04 0.78
N VAL A 3 -5.85 -4.81 0.49
CA VAL A 3 -5.82 -3.72 1.47
C VAL A 3 -7.22 -3.16 1.70
N PHE A 4 -7.45 -2.69 2.90
CA PHE A 4 -8.69 -1.99 3.25
C PHE A 4 -8.34 -0.68 3.95
N GLU A 5 -8.88 0.42 3.44
CA GLU A 5 -8.63 1.73 4.03
C GLU A 5 -9.54 1.96 5.23
N VAL A 6 -8.94 2.32 6.37
CA VAL A 6 -9.68 2.63 7.60
C VAL A 6 -9.63 4.15 7.87
N PRO A 7 -10.67 4.70 8.51
CA PRO A 7 -10.76 6.15 8.70
C PRO A 7 -9.86 6.70 9.81
N TYR A 8 -9.36 5.84 10.70
CA TYR A 8 -8.54 6.29 11.83
C TYR A 8 -7.24 5.51 11.92
N ALA A 9 -6.17 6.23 12.26
CA ALA A 9 -4.83 5.63 12.38
C ALA A 9 -4.81 4.50 13.41
N SER A 10 -5.60 4.63 14.48
CA SER A 10 -5.64 3.62 15.54
C SER A 10 -6.16 2.26 15.07
N GLN A 11 -6.87 2.24 13.95
CA GLN A 11 -7.43 1.01 13.38
C GLN A 11 -6.51 0.38 12.34
N ALA A 12 -5.45 1.06 11.94
CA ALA A 12 -4.62 0.64 10.81
C ALA A 12 -3.49 -0.27 11.26
N ASP A 13 -3.17 -1.24 10.42
CA ASP A 13 -1.94 -2.01 10.54
C ASP A 13 -0.76 -1.20 10.04
N LEU A 14 -1.01 -0.29 9.09
CA LEU A 14 0.03 0.45 8.38
C LEU A 14 -0.45 1.86 8.08
N LYS A 15 0.32 2.85 8.50
CA LYS A 15 0.06 4.24 8.15
C LYS A 15 0.82 4.58 6.88
N VAL A 16 0.12 5.08 5.88
CA VAL A 16 0.62 5.25 4.52
C VAL A 16 0.58 6.72 4.12
N TYR A 17 1.64 7.20 3.49
CA TYR A 17 1.67 8.53 2.91
C TYR A 17 1.91 8.42 1.41
N ARG A 18 1.05 9.04 0.61
CA ARG A 18 1.20 9.08 -0.84
C ARG A 18 2.20 10.17 -1.23
N VAL A 19 3.25 9.77 -1.93
CA VAL A 19 4.22 10.72 -2.44
C VAL A 19 3.92 11.06 -3.90
N ARG A 20 4.40 12.22 -4.33
CA ARG A 20 4.13 12.73 -5.67
C ARG A 20 5.07 12.12 -6.72
N TYR A 21 6.26 11.74 -6.33
CA TYR A 21 7.27 11.25 -7.26
C TYR A 21 7.75 9.86 -6.83
N ALA A 22 7.96 9.00 -7.84
CA ALA A 22 8.37 7.61 -7.59
C ALA A 22 9.67 7.53 -6.79
N SER A 23 10.59 8.46 -7.01
CA SER A 23 11.88 8.46 -6.32
C SER A 23 11.78 8.71 -4.83
N GLU A 24 10.66 9.27 -4.37
CA GLU A 24 10.44 9.59 -2.96
C GLU A 24 9.77 8.45 -2.20
N ALA A 25 9.32 7.42 -2.90
CA ALA A 25 8.55 6.34 -2.30
C ALA A 25 9.44 5.25 -1.73
N ASP A 26 8.95 4.59 -0.69
CA ASP A 26 9.53 3.33 -0.23
C ASP A 26 9.08 2.21 -1.17
N LEU A 27 7.82 2.30 -1.63
CA LEU A 27 7.19 1.28 -2.47
C LEU A 27 6.37 1.96 -3.56
N ARG A 28 6.59 1.56 -4.80
CA ARG A 28 5.74 1.96 -5.92
C ARG A 28 4.66 0.89 -6.04
N ILE A 29 3.40 1.28 -5.87
CA ILE A 29 2.28 0.35 -5.94
C ILE A 29 1.49 0.56 -7.22
N HIS A 30 0.75 -0.47 -7.62
CA HIS A 30 -0.22 -0.35 -8.69
C HIS A 30 -1.52 -1.02 -8.24
N TRP A 31 -2.64 -0.31 -8.43
CA TRP A 31 -3.95 -0.83 -8.05
C TRP A 31 -4.43 -1.82 -9.11
N MET A 32 -4.69 -3.04 -8.66
CA MET A 32 -5.23 -4.09 -9.52
C MET A 32 -6.75 -4.07 -9.47
N ARG A 33 -7.38 -4.42 -10.58
CA ARG A 33 -8.84 -4.46 -10.67
C ARG A 33 -9.42 -5.69 -9.98
N TYR A 34 -8.71 -6.80 -10.02
CA TYR A 34 -9.18 -8.07 -9.50
C TYR A 34 -8.25 -8.59 -8.42
N GLN A 35 -8.86 -9.19 -7.38
CA GLN A 35 -8.12 -9.72 -6.24
C GLN A 35 -7.07 -10.74 -6.68
N SER A 36 -7.42 -11.61 -7.64
CA SER A 36 -6.52 -12.66 -8.10
C SER A 36 -5.23 -12.14 -8.71
N GLN A 37 -5.21 -10.86 -9.12
CA GLN A 37 -4.05 -10.24 -9.74
C GLN A 37 -3.17 -9.50 -8.73
N ALA A 38 -3.63 -9.34 -7.51
CA ALA A 38 -2.94 -8.54 -6.49
C ALA A 38 -1.96 -9.40 -5.70
N ARG A 39 -0.90 -9.84 -6.35
CA ARG A 39 0.10 -10.72 -5.76
C ARG A 39 1.31 -9.92 -5.31
N GLY A 40 1.85 -10.31 -4.15
CA GLY A 40 3.03 -9.65 -3.59
C GLY A 40 2.70 -8.32 -2.96
N ASP A 41 3.74 -7.56 -2.63
CA ASP A 41 3.61 -6.33 -1.83
C ASP A 41 3.22 -5.10 -2.63
N ALA A 42 3.46 -5.10 -3.94
CA ALA A 42 3.35 -3.88 -4.75
C ALA A 42 2.10 -3.82 -5.61
N LEU A 43 1.44 -4.94 -5.81
CA LEU A 43 0.18 -4.99 -6.56
C LEU A 43 -0.95 -5.07 -5.55
N TRP A 44 -1.66 -3.97 -5.40
CA TRP A 44 -2.68 -3.81 -4.37
C TRP A 44 -4.08 -3.96 -4.94
N TRP A 45 -4.96 -4.63 -4.18
CA TRP A 45 -6.38 -4.71 -4.48
C TRP A 45 -7.15 -4.11 -3.32
N ARG A 46 -8.08 -3.23 -3.65
CA ARG A 46 -8.89 -2.55 -2.64
C ARG A 46 -10.02 -3.46 -2.22
N ALA A 47 -9.90 -4.04 -1.02
CA ALA A 47 -10.93 -4.92 -0.47
C ALA A 47 -12.16 -4.10 -0.10
N PRO A 48 -13.36 -4.56 -0.40
CA PRO A 48 -14.58 -3.85 -0.02
C PRO A 48 -14.91 -3.96 1.48
N TYR A 49 -14.36 -4.97 2.14
CA TYR A 49 -14.59 -5.17 3.57
C TYR A 49 -13.28 -5.48 4.27
N ALA A 50 -13.17 -5.01 5.53
CA ALA A 50 -11.96 -5.24 6.33
C ALA A 50 -11.63 -6.73 6.49
N SER A 51 -12.66 -7.58 6.58
CA SER A 51 -12.47 -9.02 6.75
C SER A 51 -11.77 -9.69 5.58
N GLN A 52 -11.75 -9.04 4.41
CA GLN A 52 -11.12 -9.57 3.21
C GLN A 52 -9.71 -9.05 3.01
N ALA A 53 -9.25 -8.13 3.85
CA ALA A 53 -7.96 -7.49 3.67
C ALA A 53 -6.86 -8.21 4.44
N GLN A 54 -5.69 -8.24 3.87
CA GLN A 54 -4.48 -8.69 4.55
C GLN A 54 -3.91 -7.58 5.42
N VAL A 55 -4.07 -6.33 4.99
CA VAL A 55 -3.53 -5.15 5.67
C VAL A 55 -4.57 -4.05 5.67
N LYS A 56 -4.80 -3.47 6.85
CA LYS A 56 -5.62 -2.27 6.98
C LYS A 56 -4.71 -1.07 6.94
N ILE A 57 -5.01 -0.12 6.04
CA ILE A 57 -4.17 1.07 5.86
C ILE A 57 -4.93 2.32 6.25
N HIS A 58 -4.18 3.32 6.67
CA HIS A 58 -4.72 4.66 6.92
C HIS A 58 -3.79 5.67 6.26
N TYR A 59 -4.36 6.54 5.42
CA TYR A 59 -3.58 7.60 4.78
C TYR A 59 -3.37 8.74 5.77
N VAL A 60 -2.10 9.08 6.01
CA VAL A 60 -1.75 10.18 6.92
C VAL A 60 -1.48 11.44 6.12
N LYS A 61 -1.59 12.59 6.79
CA LYS A 61 -1.39 13.91 6.17
C LYS A 61 0.05 14.25 5.92
N TYR A 62 0.95 13.75 6.76
CA TYR A 62 2.36 14.14 6.73
C TYR A 62 3.24 12.91 6.63
N ALA A 63 4.30 13.02 5.83
CA ALA A 63 5.24 11.93 5.63
C ALA A 63 5.87 11.45 6.94
N SER A 64 6.08 12.37 7.89
CA SER A 64 6.69 12.04 9.18
C SER A 64 5.83 11.10 10.02
N GLN A 65 4.54 11.00 9.71
CA GLN A 65 3.61 10.12 10.44
C GLN A 65 3.49 8.74 9.81
N ALA A 66 4.07 8.54 8.63
CA ALA A 66 3.86 7.33 7.87
C ALA A 66 4.82 6.21 8.24
N ASP A 67 4.31 4.99 8.22
CA ASP A 67 5.15 3.80 8.27
C ASP A 67 5.71 3.48 6.89
N LEU A 68 4.99 3.87 5.84
CA LEU A 68 5.34 3.56 4.46
C LEU A 68 4.95 4.72 3.55
N LYS A 69 5.89 5.15 2.73
CA LYS A 69 5.62 6.13 1.67
C LYS A 69 5.41 5.38 0.37
N VAL A 70 4.26 5.61 -0.27
CA VAL A 70 3.90 4.92 -1.50
C VAL A 70 3.74 5.88 -2.66
N TYR A 71 4.07 5.41 -3.85
CA TYR A 71 3.79 6.08 -5.11
C TYR A 71 2.86 5.20 -5.91
N GLU A 72 1.77 5.78 -6.41
CA GLU A 72 0.79 5.03 -7.21
C GLU A 72 1.26 5.02 -8.65
N ALA A 73 1.84 3.90 -9.07
CA ALA A 73 2.38 3.73 -10.42
C ALA A 73 1.24 3.53 -11.41
N GLU A 74 1.42 4.07 -12.61
CA GLU A 74 0.42 3.98 -13.66
C GLU A 74 0.28 2.57 -14.22
N TYR A 75 1.37 1.80 -14.23
CA TYR A 75 1.40 0.46 -14.80
C TYR A 75 1.96 -0.53 -13.79
N ALA A 76 1.45 -1.78 -13.85
CA ALA A 76 1.91 -2.85 -12.96
C ALA A 76 3.41 -3.12 -13.10
N SER A 77 3.95 -2.96 -14.31
CA SER A 77 5.37 -3.18 -14.57
C SER A 77 6.28 -2.20 -13.82
N GLN A 78 5.72 -1.08 -13.36
CA GLN A 78 6.47 -0.06 -12.63
C GLN A 78 6.43 -0.27 -11.12
N ALA A 79 5.62 -1.22 -10.66
CA ALA A 79 5.44 -1.48 -9.23
C ALA A 79 6.64 -2.21 -8.64
N GLY A 80 6.98 -1.89 -7.41
CA GLY A 80 8.07 -2.56 -6.71
C GLY A 80 8.70 -1.69 -5.64
N TRP A 81 9.53 -2.31 -4.83
CA TRP A 81 10.26 -1.61 -3.78
C TRP A 81 11.36 -0.73 -4.36
N ASN A 82 11.60 0.41 -3.73
CA ASN A 82 12.73 1.29 -4.03
C ASN A 82 13.94 0.98 -3.15
N GLY A 83 13.96 -0.17 -2.54
CA GLY A 83 15.03 -0.59 -1.67
C GLY A 83 14.75 -2.00 -1.21
N ALA A 84 15.25 -2.37 -0.05
CA ALA A 84 15.01 -3.71 0.47
C ALA A 84 13.53 -3.91 0.79
N PRO A 85 12.93 -5.02 0.37
CA PRO A 85 11.53 -5.34 0.69
C PRO A 85 11.31 -5.46 2.18
N ARG A 86 10.13 -5.02 2.64
CA ARG A 86 9.77 -5.10 4.07
C ARG A 86 8.65 -6.10 4.37
N GLY A 87 8.12 -6.79 3.34
CA GLY A 87 7.18 -7.88 3.51
C GLY A 87 5.86 -7.48 4.15
N LEU A 88 5.11 -6.60 3.52
CA LEU A 88 3.90 -6.02 4.09
C LEU A 88 2.80 -7.02 4.41
N GLY A 89 2.72 -8.10 3.65
CA GLY A 89 1.68 -9.10 3.84
C GLY A 89 2.04 -10.22 4.80
N MET A 90 3.13 -10.13 5.49
CA MET A 90 3.69 -11.20 6.31
C MET A 90 3.31 -11.04 7.77
N ARG A 91 2.04 -11.15 8.06
CA ARG A 91 1.59 -10.96 9.43
C ARG A 91 0.89 -12.17 9.98
#